data_8bc57dc11ceb43a3135cf5b9da2c3a29
#
_entry.id   8bc57dc11ceb43a3135cf5b9da2c3a29
#
_cell.length_a   1.000
_cell.length_b   1.000
_cell.length_c   1.000
_cell.angle_alpha   90.00
_cell.angle_beta   90.00
_cell.angle_gamma   90.00
#
_symmetry.space_group_name_H-M   'P 1'
#
loop_
_entity.id
_entity.type
_entity.pdbx_description
1 polymer ?
#
loop_
_entity_poly.entity_id
_entity_poly.type
_entity_poly.pdbx_seq_one_letter_code
_entity_poly.pdbx_strand_id
1 'polypeptide(L)'
;AVLEMRRYASFIATSNQKDLLTDPSGSRRFICIEVTGVIDTTRPIDYSQLYAQAMYELDHGERYWFDQSDERIMTENNHDFEQIPPEEQLFYRYFRIAKNDEEGEWLSSAEILNRIRRYSAIPLSTKKVNVFGRILQKHEIPSKRTRFGTLYHVVECDRYP
;
A
#
# COMPACT_ATOMS: atom_id res chain seq x y z
N ALA A 1 1.38 -11.46 -32.35
CA ALA A 1 2.50 -12.22 -31.78
C ALA A 1 2.92 -11.53 -30.49
N VAL A 2 2.96 -12.23 -29.37
CA VAL A 2 3.52 -11.72 -28.10
C VAL A 2 5.03 -11.88 -28.23
N LEU A 3 5.75 -10.77 -28.17
CA LEU A 3 7.22 -10.77 -28.21
C LEU A 3 7.71 -10.86 -26.77
N GLU A 4 8.32 -11.97 -26.39
CA GLU A 4 9.03 -12.08 -25.11
C GLU A 4 10.39 -11.41 -25.23
N MET A 5 10.57 -10.31 -24.51
CA MET A 5 11.85 -9.62 -24.40
C MET A 5 12.41 -9.76 -22.99
N ARG A 6 13.70 -10.05 -22.89
CA ARG A 6 14.40 -10.01 -21.60
C ARG A 6 14.47 -8.58 -21.08
N ARG A 7 14.20 -8.41 -19.80
CA ARG A 7 14.31 -7.12 -19.14
C ARG A 7 15.75 -6.93 -18.65
N TYR A 8 16.42 -5.93 -19.21
CA TYR A 8 17.81 -5.58 -18.86
C TYR A 8 17.92 -4.29 -18.04
N ALA A 9 16.80 -3.62 -17.78
CA ALA A 9 16.81 -2.33 -17.12
C ALA A 9 16.27 -2.42 -15.69
N SER A 10 16.99 -1.80 -14.77
CA SER A 10 16.51 -1.41 -13.44
C SER A 10 16.27 0.10 -13.42
N PHE A 11 15.34 0.54 -12.57
CA PHE A 11 14.98 1.94 -12.47
C PHE A 11 15.26 2.44 -11.07
N ILE A 12 15.79 3.64 -10.97
CA ILE A 12 15.90 4.40 -9.75
C ILE A 12 15.16 5.72 -9.95
N ALA A 13 14.45 6.18 -8.94
CA ALA A 13 13.74 7.44 -8.95
C ALA A 13 13.94 8.16 -7.62
N THR A 14 13.83 9.47 -7.64
CA THR A 14 13.88 10.31 -6.44
C THR A 14 12.63 11.17 -6.33
N SER A 15 12.20 11.44 -5.11
CA SER A 15 11.06 12.33 -4.85
C SER A 15 11.27 13.07 -3.54
N ASN A 16 10.68 14.28 -3.47
CA ASN A 16 10.59 15.06 -2.24
C ASN A 16 9.29 14.78 -1.47
N GLN A 17 8.41 13.95 -2.03
CA GLN A 17 7.15 13.55 -1.38
C GLN A 17 7.35 12.17 -0.74
N LYS A 18 6.84 11.98 0.46
CA LYS A 18 6.92 10.71 1.17
C LYS A 18 5.82 9.75 0.70
N ASP A 19 4.62 10.25 0.44
CA ASP A 19 3.44 9.51 0.01
C ASP A 19 3.45 9.19 -1.50
N LEU A 20 4.38 8.34 -1.92
CA LEU A 20 4.66 8.03 -3.33
C LEU A 20 3.80 6.90 -3.89
N LEU A 21 3.47 5.94 -3.03
CA LEU A 21 2.91 4.67 -3.45
C LEU A 21 1.39 4.73 -3.42
N THR A 22 0.78 4.62 -4.59
CA THR A 22 -0.68 4.72 -4.77
C THR A 22 -1.37 3.36 -4.96
N ASP A 23 -0.61 2.26 -5.02
CA ASP A 23 -1.16 0.93 -5.22
C ASP A 23 -1.60 0.29 -3.88
N PRO A 24 -2.91 0.15 -3.63
CA PRO A 24 -3.42 -0.44 -2.39
C PRO A 24 -3.16 -1.95 -2.27
N SER A 25 -2.69 -2.59 -3.34
CA SER A 25 -2.39 -4.04 -3.33
C SER A 25 -1.00 -4.38 -2.78
N GLY A 26 -0.25 -3.36 -2.35
CA GLY A 26 1.11 -3.49 -1.86
C GLY A 26 2.17 -3.22 -2.94
N SER A 27 3.23 -2.62 -2.51
CA SER A 27 4.25 -2.05 -3.39
C SER A 27 5.50 -2.93 -3.49
N ARG A 28 5.33 -4.26 -3.51
CA ARG A 28 6.41 -5.27 -3.54
C ARG A 28 7.44 -5.10 -4.68
N ARG A 29 7.20 -4.17 -5.61
CA ARG A 29 8.10 -3.90 -6.74
C ARG A 29 9.00 -2.70 -6.51
N PHE A 30 8.83 -2.01 -5.38
CA PHE A 30 9.58 -0.83 -5.02
C PHE A 30 10.39 -1.10 -3.76
N ILE A 31 11.58 -0.56 -3.70
CA ILE A 31 12.40 -0.46 -2.51
C ILE A 31 12.43 1.03 -2.18
N CYS A 32 11.65 1.45 -1.19
CA CYS A 32 11.62 2.83 -0.77
C CYS A 32 12.66 3.06 0.33
N ILE A 33 13.45 4.12 0.15
CA ILE A 33 14.51 4.50 1.09
C ILE A 33 14.31 5.97 1.44
N GLU A 34 14.14 6.27 2.73
CA GLU A 34 14.10 7.63 3.24
C GLU A 34 15.52 8.11 3.53
N VAL A 35 15.91 9.21 2.89
CA VAL A 35 17.17 9.87 3.18
C VAL A 35 16.93 10.89 4.29
N THR A 36 17.40 10.58 5.51
CA THR A 36 17.18 11.41 6.71
C THR A 36 18.31 12.39 7.01
N GLY A 37 19.42 12.26 6.29
CA GLY A 37 20.62 13.07 6.51
C GLY A 37 21.05 13.88 5.28
N VAL A 38 22.09 14.66 5.47
CA VAL A 38 22.73 15.39 4.37
C VAL A 38 23.54 14.44 3.51
N ILE A 39 23.26 14.41 2.23
CA ILE A 39 24.03 13.61 1.26
C ILE A 39 25.35 14.32 1.00
N ASP A 40 26.47 13.63 1.25
CA ASP A 40 27.79 14.12 0.88
C ASP A 40 27.98 13.99 -0.64
N THR A 41 27.85 15.11 -1.34
CA THR A 41 28.06 15.20 -2.79
C THR A 41 29.48 15.58 -3.17
N THR A 42 30.36 15.80 -2.19
CA THR A 42 31.72 16.30 -2.42
C THR A 42 32.75 15.17 -2.51
N ARG A 43 32.48 14.04 -1.86
CA ARG A 43 33.39 12.89 -1.88
C ARG A 43 33.25 12.14 -3.20
N PRO A 44 34.34 11.91 -3.94
CA PRO A 44 34.30 11.09 -5.15
C PRO A 44 33.95 9.63 -4.78
N ILE A 45 33.09 9.01 -5.58
CA ILE A 45 32.73 7.60 -5.43
C ILE A 45 33.80 6.78 -6.19
N ASP A 46 34.43 5.82 -5.49
CA ASP A 46 35.30 4.85 -6.15
C ASP A 46 34.44 3.74 -6.78
N TYR A 47 34.05 3.97 -8.01
CA TYR A 47 33.24 3.02 -8.78
C TYR A 47 33.96 1.69 -8.99
N SER A 48 35.28 1.67 -9.06
CA SER A 48 36.05 0.43 -9.23
C SER A 48 35.91 -0.48 -8.03
N GLN A 49 35.98 0.07 -6.83
CA GLN A 49 35.75 -0.68 -5.58
C GLN A 49 34.31 -1.12 -5.45
N LEU A 50 33.34 -0.24 -5.78
CA LEU A 50 31.93 -0.58 -5.73
C LEU A 50 31.57 -1.76 -6.63
N TYR A 51 32.04 -1.76 -7.89
CA TYR A 51 31.81 -2.88 -8.80
C TYR A 51 32.58 -4.13 -8.40
N ALA A 52 33.82 -3.99 -7.88
CA ALA A 52 34.57 -5.13 -7.40
C ALA A 52 33.88 -5.81 -6.21
N GLN A 53 33.30 -5.05 -5.30
CA GLN A 53 32.51 -5.58 -4.19
C GLN A 53 31.28 -6.34 -4.72
N ALA A 54 30.51 -5.75 -5.63
CA ALA A 54 29.33 -6.39 -6.19
C ALA A 54 29.66 -7.72 -6.89
N MET A 55 30.76 -7.75 -7.65
CA MET A 55 31.24 -8.98 -8.29
C MET A 55 31.71 -10.02 -7.27
N TYR A 56 32.43 -9.60 -6.24
CA TYR A 56 32.87 -10.48 -5.16
C TYR A 56 31.64 -11.14 -4.46
N GLU A 57 30.64 -10.36 -4.13
CA GLU A 57 29.42 -10.86 -3.47
C GLU A 57 28.68 -11.88 -4.35
N LEU A 58 28.53 -11.61 -5.66
CA LEU A 58 27.93 -12.55 -6.62
C LEU A 58 28.73 -13.86 -6.72
N ASP A 59 30.07 -13.77 -6.81
CA ASP A 59 30.95 -14.94 -6.93
C ASP A 59 30.95 -15.79 -5.64
N HIS A 60 30.62 -15.18 -4.49
CA HIS A 60 30.50 -15.87 -3.20
C HIS A 60 29.07 -16.32 -2.89
N GLY A 61 28.17 -16.22 -3.87
CA GLY A 61 26.82 -16.77 -3.79
C GLY A 61 25.82 -15.84 -3.09
N GLU A 62 26.14 -14.55 -2.98
CA GLU A 62 25.16 -13.58 -2.48
C GLU A 62 23.94 -13.54 -3.39
N ARG A 63 22.77 -13.51 -2.77
CA ARG A 63 21.50 -13.62 -3.49
C ARG A 63 21.09 -12.27 -4.07
N TYR A 64 20.85 -12.20 -5.37
CA TYR A 64 20.45 -10.99 -6.11
C TYR A 64 18.94 -10.93 -6.45
N TRP A 65 18.14 -11.82 -5.88
CA TRP A 65 16.67 -11.82 -6.00
C TRP A 65 16.02 -11.85 -4.63
N PHE A 66 14.80 -11.35 -4.55
CA PHE A 66 14.00 -11.35 -3.34
C PHE A 66 13.11 -12.59 -3.29
N ASP A 67 12.97 -13.18 -2.11
CA ASP A 67 12.00 -14.21 -1.82
C ASP A 67 10.76 -13.63 -1.08
N GLN A 68 9.83 -14.48 -0.69
CA GLN A 68 8.61 -14.06 -0.01
C GLN A 68 8.86 -13.36 1.34
N SER A 69 9.95 -13.73 2.03
CA SER A 69 10.30 -13.08 3.30
C SER A 69 10.81 -11.66 3.08
N ASP A 70 11.63 -11.47 2.04
CA ASP A 70 12.12 -10.16 1.63
C ASP A 70 10.96 -9.27 1.13
N GLU A 71 10.05 -9.83 0.33
CA GLU A 71 8.86 -9.12 -0.14
C GLU A 71 7.99 -8.62 1.02
N ARG A 72 7.89 -9.40 2.11
CA ARG A 72 7.18 -8.98 3.32
C ARG A 72 7.85 -7.79 3.98
N ILE A 73 9.17 -7.88 4.22
CA ILE A 73 9.96 -6.79 4.81
C ILE A 73 9.86 -5.52 3.96
N MET A 74 9.98 -5.65 2.64
CA MET A 74 9.81 -4.51 1.73
C MET A 74 8.42 -3.90 1.83
N THR A 75 7.38 -4.73 1.90
CA THR A 75 6.00 -4.24 2.00
C THR A 75 5.77 -3.51 3.32
N GLU A 76 6.30 -4.03 4.43
CA GLU A 76 6.24 -3.38 5.74
C GLU A 76 6.97 -2.03 5.72
N ASN A 77 8.19 -1.98 5.19
CA ASN A 77 8.96 -0.73 5.05
C ASN A 77 8.28 0.29 4.12
N ASN A 78 7.65 -0.18 3.05
CA ASN A 78 6.98 0.67 2.09
C ASN A 78 5.67 1.27 2.62
N HIS A 79 5.13 0.73 3.71
CA HIS A 79 3.89 1.22 4.31
C HIS A 79 3.96 2.71 4.67
N ASP A 80 5.12 3.19 5.12
CA ASP A 80 5.35 4.60 5.44
C ASP A 80 5.34 5.54 4.22
N PHE A 81 5.43 4.97 3.03
CA PHE A 81 5.44 5.69 1.75
C PHE A 81 4.13 5.55 0.97
N GLU A 82 3.13 4.88 1.54
CA GLU A 82 1.85 4.71 0.89
C GLU A 82 0.97 5.95 1.05
N GLN A 83 0.35 6.34 -0.03
CA GLN A 83 -0.68 7.36 0.00
C GLN A 83 -1.97 6.77 0.59
N ILE A 84 -2.46 7.36 1.68
CA ILE A 84 -3.75 6.97 2.26
C ILE A 84 -4.87 7.57 1.40
N PRO A 85 -5.68 6.74 0.73
CA PRO A 85 -6.77 7.24 -0.11
C PRO A 85 -7.81 8.02 0.71
N PRO A 86 -8.45 9.06 0.14
CA PRO A 86 -9.51 9.79 0.82
C PRO A 86 -10.65 8.90 1.32
N GLU A 87 -10.96 7.85 0.58
CA GLU A 87 -11.98 6.85 0.95
C GLU A 87 -11.63 6.14 2.27
N GLU A 88 -10.36 5.84 2.50
CA GLU A 88 -9.85 5.20 3.70
C GLU A 88 -9.87 6.17 4.89
N GLN A 89 -9.40 7.40 4.69
CA GLN A 89 -9.44 8.44 5.73
C GLN A 89 -10.87 8.70 6.19
N LEU A 90 -11.81 8.79 5.24
CA LEU A 90 -13.22 9.00 5.54
C LEU A 90 -13.87 7.78 6.19
N PHE A 91 -13.42 6.58 5.84
CA PHE A 91 -13.88 5.37 6.52
C PHE A 91 -13.57 5.46 8.02
N TYR A 92 -12.32 5.66 8.41
CA TYR A 92 -11.95 5.75 9.82
C TYR A 92 -12.53 6.97 10.55
N ARG A 93 -12.96 7.98 9.81
CA ARG A 93 -13.67 9.13 10.40
C ARG A 93 -15.12 8.81 10.76
N TYR A 94 -15.79 7.99 9.98
CA TYR A 94 -17.22 7.73 10.12
C TYR A 94 -17.56 6.31 10.56
N PHE A 95 -16.61 5.41 10.49
CA PHE A 95 -16.77 4.01 10.86
C PHE A 95 -15.60 3.52 11.69
N ARG A 96 -15.88 2.53 12.50
CA ARG A 96 -14.86 1.71 13.18
C ARG A 96 -15.13 0.23 12.96
N ILE A 97 -14.10 -0.58 13.17
CA ILE A 97 -14.22 -2.04 13.15
C ILE A 97 -15.08 -2.46 14.35
N ALA A 98 -16.08 -3.32 14.12
CA ALA A 98 -16.86 -3.92 15.19
C ALA A 98 -15.98 -4.88 16.00
N LYS A 99 -15.94 -4.70 17.32
CA LYS A 99 -15.11 -5.53 18.20
C LYS A 99 -15.76 -6.87 18.53
N ASN A 100 -17.09 -6.91 18.57
CA ASN A 100 -17.89 -8.10 18.91
C ASN A 100 -19.12 -8.16 18.01
N ASP A 101 -19.75 -9.34 17.89
CA ASP A 101 -20.94 -9.56 17.04
C ASP A 101 -22.17 -8.70 17.41
N GLU A 102 -22.18 -8.10 18.58
CA GLU A 102 -23.36 -7.40 19.15
C GLU A 102 -23.47 -5.94 18.75
N GLU A 103 -22.40 -5.29 18.25
CA GLU A 103 -22.37 -3.83 18.07
C GLU A 103 -22.25 -3.38 16.61
N GLY A 104 -22.33 -4.22 15.63
CA GLY A 104 -22.03 -3.83 14.27
C GLY A 104 -23.11 -4.16 13.28
N GLU A 105 -23.05 -3.47 12.16
CA GLU A 105 -23.81 -3.81 10.98
C GLU A 105 -22.93 -4.51 9.96
N TRP A 106 -23.53 -5.46 9.24
CA TRP A 106 -22.89 -6.12 8.10
C TRP A 106 -23.21 -5.36 6.81
N LEU A 107 -22.28 -4.55 6.34
CA LEU A 107 -22.44 -3.66 5.20
C LEU A 107 -21.49 -4.05 4.05
N SER A 108 -21.95 -3.90 2.83
CA SER A 108 -21.09 -3.99 1.65
C SER A 108 -20.23 -2.73 1.51
N SER A 109 -19.12 -2.84 0.77
CA SER A 109 -18.28 -1.68 0.45
C SER A 109 -19.06 -0.55 -0.23
N ALA A 110 -20.06 -0.89 -1.02
CA ALA A 110 -20.93 0.09 -1.67
C ALA A 110 -21.84 0.83 -0.67
N GLU A 111 -22.43 0.11 0.29
CA GLU A 111 -23.27 0.71 1.33
C GLU A 111 -22.46 1.63 2.24
N ILE A 112 -21.27 1.19 2.66
CA ILE A 112 -20.35 2.02 3.46
C ILE A 112 -20.01 3.32 2.72
N LEU A 113 -19.58 3.22 1.46
CA LEU A 113 -19.28 4.41 0.64
C LEU A 113 -20.48 5.32 0.46
N ASN A 114 -21.68 4.76 0.27
CA ASN A 114 -22.88 5.57 0.13
C ASN A 114 -23.24 6.32 1.43
N ARG A 115 -23.02 5.71 2.59
CA ARG A 115 -23.19 6.39 3.89
C ARG A 115 -22.14 7.49 4.05
N ILE A 116 -20.87 7.20 3.79
CA ILE A 116 -19.80 8.21 3.83
C ILE A 116 -20.14 9.43 2.95
N ARG A 117 -20.67 9.19 1.74
CA ARG A 117 -21.06 10.28 0.83
C ARG A 117 -22.15 11.19 1.37
N ARG A 118 -23.05 10.67 2.21
CA ARG A 118 -24.09 11.48 2.83
C ARG A 118 -23.52 12.45 3.87
N TYR A 119 -22.38 12.11 4.44
CA TYR A 119 -21.73 12.88 5.50
C TYR A 119 -20.58 13.75 5.02
N SER A 120 -19.98 13.40 3.89
CA SER A 120 -18.80 14.08 3.35
C SER A 120 -19.17 14.96 2.17
N ALA A 121 -18.68 16.20 2.18
CA ALA A 121 -18.73 17.08 1.01
C ALA A 121 -17.73 16.68 -0.09
N ILE A 122 -16.86 15.70 0.18
CA ILE A 122 -15.83 15.25 -0.78
C ILE A 122 -16.50 14.34 -1.82
N PRO A 123 -16.38 14.64 -3.12
CA PRO A 123 -16.94 13.83 -4.18
C PRO A 123 -16.20 12.49 -4.31
N LEU A 124 -16.75 11.43 -3.73
CA LEU A 124 -16.21 10.09 -3.87
C LEU A 124 -16.72 9.45 -5.18
N SER A 125 -15.81 8.92 -5.98
CA SER A 125 -16.18 8.26 -7.24
C SER A 125 -16.83 6.91 -7.01
N THR A 126 -17.98 6.66 -7.67
CA THR A 126 -18.65 5.35 -7.69
C THR A 126 -17.77 4.25 -8.32
N LYS A 127 -16.85 4.64 -9.22
CA LYS A 127 -15.95 3.70 -9.89
C LYS A 127 -14.93 3.06 -8.95
N LYS A 128 -14.76 3.60 -7.75
CA LYS A 128 -13.78 3.14 -6.77
C LYS A 128 -14.30 2.12 -5.73
N VAL A 129 -15.55 1.63 -5.85
CA VAL A 129 -16.11 0.64 -4.91
C VAL A 129 -15.24 -0.61 -4.77
N ASN A 130 -14.72 -1.12 -5.89
CA ASN A 130 -13.83 -2.28 -5.89
C ASN A 130 -12.47 -2.00 -5.25
N VAL A 131 -11.95 -0.78 -5.45
CA VAL A 131 -10.69 -0.33 -4.81
C VAL A 131 -10.91 -0.22 -3.31
N PHE A 132 -12.00 0.41 -2.90
CA PHE A 132 -12.37 0.53 -1.49
C PHE A 132 -12.57 -0.84 -0.82
N GLY A 133 -13.19 -1.81 -1.51
CA GLY A 133 -13.30 -3.18 -1.02
C GLY A 133 -11.94 -3.83 -0.75
N ARG A 134 -10.92 -3.58 -1.59
CA ARG A 134 -9.55 -4.06 -1.35
C ARG A 134 -8.90 -3.37 -0.14
N ILE A 135 -9.16 -2.07 0.05
CA ILE A 135 -8.70 -1.34 1.24
C ILE A 135 -9.27 -1.97 2.51
N LEU A 136 -10.57 -2.24 2.55
CA LEU A 136 -11.20 -2.89 3.70
C LEU A 136 -10.63 -4.29 3.97
N GLN A 137 -10.28 -5.05 2.93
CA GLN A 137 -9.62 -6.35 3.06
C GLN A 137 -8.19 -6.22 3.58
N LYS A 138 -7.42 -5.22 3.10
CA LYS A 138 -6.05 -4.95 3.57
C LYS A 138 -6.01 -4.68 5.07
N HIS A 139 -7.02 -3.99 5.61
CA HIS A 139 -7.13 -3.70 7.03
C HIS A 139 -7.76 -4.85 7.85
N GLU A 140 -7.87 -6.04 7.26
CA GLU A 140 -8.36 -7.26 7.92
C GLU A 140 -9.70 -7.09 8.64
N ILE A 141 -10.56 -6.19 8.12
CA ILE A 141 -11.88 -5.95 8.72
C ILE A 141 -12.69 -7.24 8.64
N PRO A 142 -13.29 -7.68 9.77
CA PRO A 142 -14.09 -8.91 9.80
C PRO A 142 -15.11 -8.90 8.68
N SER A 143 -15.08 -9.94 7.84
CA SER A 143 -15.89 -9.99 6.64
C SER A 143 -16.53 -11.36 6.45
N LYS A 144 -17.68 -11.38 5.78
CA LYS A 144 -18.37 -12.60 5.34
C LYS A 144 -18.73 -12.52 3.86
N ARG A 145 -18.53 -13.61 3.16
CA ARG A 145 -18.89 -13.72 1.75
C ARG A 145 -20.34 -14.17 1.61
N THR A 146 -21.09 -13.47 0.79
CA THR A 146 -22.47 -13.81 0.45
C THR A 146 -22.61 -13.99 -1.06
N ARG A 147 -23.76 -14.48 -1.53
CA ARG A 147 -24.07 -14.56 -2.97
C ARG A 147 -24.08 -13.19 -3.67
N PHE A 148 -24.23 -12.11 -2.92
CA PHE A 148 -24.29 -10.74 -3.45
C PHE A 148 -22.98 -9.97 -3.28
N GLY A 149 -21.94 -10.58 -2.69
CA GLY A 149 -20.63 -9.96 -2.46
C GLY A 149 -20.13 -10.12 -1.04
N THR A 150 -19.07 -9.40 -0.71
CA THR A 150 -18.48 -9.39 0.64
C THR A 150 -19.14 -8.32 1.49
N LEU A 151 -19.55 -8.69 2.69
CA LEU A 151 -20.02 -7.79 3.74
C LEU A 151 -18.94 -7.64 4.80
N TYR A 152 -18.81 -6.45 5.36
CA TYR A 152 -17.85 -6.08 6.39
C TYR A 152 -18.58 -5.72 7.68
N HIS A 153 -18.03 -6.15 8.82
CA HIS A 153 -18.63 -5.91 10.12
C HIS A 153 -18.10 -4.61 10.71
N VAL A 154 -18.90 -3.57 10.67
CA VAL A 154 -18.52 -2.21 11.02
C VAL A 154 -19.56 -1.55 11.93
N VAL A 155 -19.10 -0.58 12.71
CA VAL A 155 -19.96 0.30 13.50
C VAL A 155 -19.85 1.70 12.93
N GLU A 156 -20.99 2.31 12.66
CA GLU A 156 -21.04 3.73 12.30
C GLU A 156 -20.79 4.58 13.55
N CYS A 157 -19.81 5.47 13.51
CA CYS A 157 -19.48 6.36 14.60
C CYS A 157 -20.49 7.51 14.64
N ASP A 158 -21.04 7.79 15.80
CA ASP A 158 -21.82 8.99 16.03
C ASP A 158 -20.99 10.21 15.69
N ARG A 159 -21.61 11.16 15.00
CA ARG A 159 -20.93 12.31 14.41
C ARG A 159 -20.16 13.10 15.46
N TYR A 160 -18.92 13.37 15.15
CA TYR A 160 -18.27 14.53 15.76
C TYR A 160 -19.00 15.81 15.33
N PRO A 161 -19.26 16.70 16.27
CA PRO A 161 -19.86 17.99 15.98
C PRO A 161 -19.03 18.82 15.02
#